data_9c7512a35add7ef72fe06f93d0ac6461
#
_entry.id   9c7512a35add7ef72fe06f93d0ac6461
#
_cell.length_a   1.000
_cell.length_b   1.000
_cell.length_c   1.000
_cell.angle_alpha   90.00
_cell.angle_beta   90.00
_cell.angle_gamma   90.00
#
_symmetry.space_group_name_H-M   'P 1'
#
loop_
_entity.id
_entity.type
_entity.pdbx_description
1 polymer ?
#
loop_
_entity_poly.entity_id
_entity_poly.type
_entity_poly.pdbx_seq_one_letter_code
_entity_poly.pdbx_strand_id
1 'polypeptide(L)'
;MNKNELRAVVEKAQNGEKTAFEKLYKEFHEKLYFFVLKNVGDKHTAEDITEDSFLASMEGIGSLKEPEHYETWLHSIAFNKCRMYFRQKGREDNISLDDENLSEDIHADDTVMLPEDYARSLNAV
;
A
#
# COMPACT_ATOMS: atom_id res chain seq x y z
N MET A 1 -14.20 -5.80 -9.97
CA MET A 1 -14.03 -4.74 -10.99
C MET A 1 -13.01 -5.20 -12.02
N ASN A 2 -13.36 -5.17 -13.28
CA ASN A 2 -12.40 -5.58 -14.30
C ASN A 2 -11.45 -4.43 -14.63
N LYS A 3 -10.47 -4.71 -15.48
CA LYS A 3 -9.42 -3.73 -15.80
C LYS A 3 -9.94 -2.45 -16.41
N ASN A 4 -10.91 -2.57 -17.30
CA ASN A 4 -11.47 -1.39 -17.95
C ASN A 4 -12.31 -0.55 -17.00
N GLU A 5 -13.04 -1.20 -16.11
CA GLU A 5 -13.82 -0.49 -15.10
C GLU A 5 -12.87 0.22 -14.14
N LEU A 6 -11.82 -0.46 -13.73
CA LEU A 6 -10.85 0.11 -12.81
C LEU A 6 -10.21 1.36 -13.42
N ARG A 7 -9.79 1.26 -14.68
CA ARG A 7 -9.20 2.40 -15.37
C ARG A 7 -10.16 3.59 -15.36
N ALA A 8 -11.43 3.34 -15.71
CA ALA A 8 -12.41 4.41 -15.78
C ALA A 8 -12.63 5.07 -14.41
N VAL A 9 -12.73 4.26 -13.37
CA VAL A 9 -12.94 4.80 -12.02
C VAL A 9 -11.70 5.57 -11.55
N VAL A 10 -10.51 5.04 -11.80
CA VAL A 10 -9.29 5.73 -11.39
C VAL A 10 -9.14 7.06 -12.13
N GLU A 11 -9.46 7.10 -13.41
CA GLU A 11 -9.39 8.35 -14.17
C GLU A 11 -10.35 9.39 -13.62
N LYS A 12 -11.54 8.97 -13.21
CA LYS A 12 -12.48 9.88 -12.57
C LYS A 12 -11.96 10.39 -11.23
N ALA A 13 -11.34 9.50 -10.46
CA ALA A 13 -10.73 9.90 -9.19
C ALA A 13 -9.59 10.88 -9.43
N GLN A 14 -8.81 10.67 -10.48
CA GLN A 14 -7.73 11.59 -10.84
C GLN A 14 -8.29 12.98 -11.21
N ASN A 15 -9.52 13.02 -11.67
CA ASN A 15 -10.19 14.28 -11.99
C ASN A 15 -10.90 14.87 -10.76
N GLY A 16 -10.74 14.25 -9.61
CA GLY A 16 -11.29 14.78 -8.36
C GLY A 16 -12.70 14.36 -8.03
N GLU A 17 -13.25 13.35 -8.70
CA GLU A 17 -14.59 12.89 -8.40
C GLU A 17 -14.60 12.07 -7.13
N LYS A 18 -15.27 12.59 -6.12
CA LYS A 18 -15.35 11.96 -4.82
C LYS A 18 -15.97 10.58 -4.85
N THR A 19 -17.01 10.43 -5.65
CA THR A 19 -17.69 9.13 -5.75
C THR A 19 -16.79 8.04 -6.32
N ALA A 20 -15.83 8.43 -7.15
CA ALA A 20 -14.87 7.48 -7.69
C ALA A 20 -13.95 6.96 -6.58
N PHE A 21 -13.51 7.83 -5.67
CA PHE A 21 -12.71 7.40 -4.53
C PHE A 21 -13.50 6.45 -3.62
N GLU A 22 -14.78 6.75 -3.42
CA GLU A 22 -15.62 5.88 -2.61
C GLU A 22 -15.71 4.48 -3.21
N LYS A 23 -15.79 4.41 -4.53
CA LYS A 23 -15.82 3.11 -5.21
C LYS A 23 -14.52 2.36 -5.05
N LEU A 24 -13.39 3.06 -5.18
CA LEU A 24 -12.09 2.44 -4.99
C LEU A 24 -11.92 1.94 -3.57
N TYR A 25 -12.36 2.73 -2.60
CA TYR A 25 -12.31 2.36 -1.20
C TYR A 25 -13.12 1.08 -0.95
N LYS A 26 -14.36 1.06 -1.40
CA LYS A 26 -15.22 -0.10 -1.21
C LYS A 26 -14.68 -1.34 -1.89
N GLU A 27 -14.11 -1.16 -3.06
CA GLU A 27 -13.60 -2.28 -3.83
C GLU A 27 -12.36 -2.91 -3.19
N PHE A 28 -11.46 -2.10 -2.69
CA PHE A 28 -10.16 -2.58 -2.26
C PHE A 28 -9.91 -2.58 -0.76
N HIS A 29 -10.81 -2.03 0.03
CA HIS A 29 -10.58 -1.88 1.47
C HIS A 29 -10.32 -3.21 2.18
N GLU A 30 -11.19 -4.18 1.98
CA GLU A 30 -11.07 -5.45 2.68
C GLU A 30 -9.80 -6.18 2.29
N LYS A 31 -9.51 -6.20 1.01
CA LYS A 31 -8.32 -6.88 0.52
C LYS A 31 -7.04 -6.22 1.04
N LEU A 32 -7.01 -4.90 1.06
CA LEU A 32 -5.86 -4.17 1.56
C LEU A 32 -5.72 -4.39 3.06
N TYR A 33 -6.82 -4.33 3.80
CA TYR A 33 -6.80 -4.54 5.24
C TYR A 33 -6.19 -5.90 5.59
N PHE A 34 -6.62 -6.97 4.92
CA PHE A 34 -6.09 -8.29 5.21
C PHE A 34 -4.62 -8.43 4.81
N PHE A 35 -4.23 -7.76 3.75
CA PHE A 35 -2.83 -7.72 3.37
C PHE A 35 -1.99 -7.07 4.48
N VAL A 36 -2.44 -5.93 4.98
CA VAL A 36 -1.75 -5.22 6.05
C VAL A 36 -1.76 -6.03 7.34
N LEU A 37 -2.91 -6.59 7.69
CA LEU A 37 -3.05 -7.39 8.91
C LEU A 37 -2.09 -8.56 8.92
N LYS A 38 -1.94 -9.21 7.78
CA LYS A 38 -1.01 -10.33 7.65
C LYS A 38 0.42 -9.88 7.93
N ASN A 39 0.75 -8.66 7.57
CA ASN A 39 2.09 -8.13 7.78
C ASN A 39 2.34 -7.63 9.19
N VAL A 40 1.39 -6.92 9.79
CA VAL A 40 1.62 -6.31 11.11
C VAL A 40 1.08 -7.13 12.28
N GLY A 41 0.11 -7.99 12.03
CA GLY A 41 -0.39 -8.88 13.07
C GLY A 41 -1.35 -8.28 14.09
N ASP A 42 -1.57 -6.99 14.06
CA ASP A 42 -2.43 -6.31 15.02
C ASP A 42 -3.56 -5.60 14.28
N LYS A 43 -4.78 -5.89 14.67
CA LYS A 43 -5.96 -5.35 13.97
C LYS A 43 -6.03 -3.83 13.98
N HIS A 44 -5.74 -3.23 15.11
CA HIS A 44 -5.83 -1.80 15.25
C HIS A 44 -4.81 -1.10 14.35
N THR A 45 -3.58 -1.58 14.38
CA THR A 45 -2.52 -1.07 13.53
C THR A 45 -2.86 -1.29 12.07
N ALA A 46 -3.44 -2.43 11.74
CA ALA A 46 -3.81 -2.71 10.36
C ALA A 46 -4.87 -1.75 9.85
N GLU A 47 -5.85 -1.41 10.68
CA GLU A 47 -6.86 -0.44 10.30
C GLU A 47 -6.24 0.92 10.05
N ASP A 48 -5.36 1.37 10.93
CA ASP A 48 -4.71 2.66 10.78
C ASP A 48 -3.90 2.72 9.50
N ILE A 49 -3.10 1.70 9.25
CA ILE A 49 -2.27 1.68 8.05
C ILE A 49 -3.12 1.62 6.79
N THR A 50 -4.20 0.86 6.83
CA THR A 50 -5.10 0.75 5.69
C THR A 50 -5.72 2.11 5.35
N GLU A 51 -6.22 2.82 6.36
CA GLU A 51 -6.81 4.13 6.15
C GLU A 51 -5.76 5.14 5.66
N ASP A 52 -4.59 5.12 6.27
CA ASP A 52 -3.51 6.01 5.85
C ASP A 52 -3.08 5.74 4.41
N SER A 53 -3.13 4.48 4.01
CA SER A 53 -2.75 4.10 2.64
C SER A 53 -3.74 4.66 1.63
N PHE A 54 -5.03 4.59 1.96
CA PHE A 54 -6.04 5.18 1.07
C PHE A 54 -5.91 6.69 1.00
N LEU A 55 -5.64 7.34 2.13
CA LEU A 55 -5.42 8.79 2.12
C LEU A 55 -4.21 9.16 1.27
N ALA A 56 -3.13 8.43 1.42
CA ALA A 56 -1.95 8.66 0.60
C ALA A 56 -2.24 8.44 -0.88
N SER A 57 -3.06 7.43 -1.20
CA SER A 57 -3.41 7.17 -2.58
C SER A 57 -4.24 8.32 -3.16
N MET A 58 -5.12 8.89 -2.36
CA MET A 58 -5.92 10.03 -2.82
C MET A 58 -5.02 11.21 -3.14
N GLU A 59 -4.04 11.45 -2.30
CA GLU A 59 -3.12 12.56 -2.51
C GLU A 59 -2.23 12.36 -3.73
N GLY A 60 -1.83 11.14 -3.99
CA GLY A 60 -0.89 10.84 -5.05
C GLY A 60 -1.46 10.31 -6.35
N ILE A 61 -2.77 10.12 -6.41
CA ILE A 61 -3.37 9.45 -7.55
C ILE A 61 -3.13 10.16 -8.88
N GLY A 62 -2.96 11.46 -8.84
CA GLY A 62 -2.69 12.22 -10.05
C GLY A 62 -1.37 11.85 -10.70
N SER A 63 -0.44 11.29 -9.94
CA SER A 63 0.85 10.92 -10.47
C SER A 63 0.89 9.50 -11.04
N LEU A 64 -0.20 8.75 -10.86
CA LEU A 64 -0.25 7.38 -11.35
C LEU A 64 -0.44 7.40 -12.86
N LYS A 65 0.57 6.96 -13.58
CA LYS A 65 0.54 7.01 -15.04
C LYS A 65 -0.33 5.96 -15.68
N GLU A 66 -0.45 4.81 -15.04
CA GLU A 66 -1.23 3.73 -15.57
C GLU A 66 -2.36 3.37 -14.62
N PRO A 67 -3.54 3.93 -14.85
CA PRO A 67 -4.69 3.75 -13.94
C PRO A 67 -5.03 2.30 -13.63
N GLU A 68 -4.80 1.39 -14.57
CA GLU A 68 -5.09 -0.02 -14.36
C GLU A 68 -4.18 -0.67 -13.32
N HIS A 69 -3.11 0.02 -12.93
CA HIS A 69 -2.20 -0.49 -11.91
C HIS A 69 -2.48 0.08 -10.52
N TYR A 70 -3.66 0.65 -10.35
CA TYR A 70 -4.02 1.28 -9.06
C TYR A 70 -3.91 0.32 -7.89
N GLU A 71 -4.42 -0.89 -8.02
CA GLU A 71 -4.39 -1.85 -6.92
C GLU A 71 -2.96 -2.19 -6.50
N THR A 72 -2.11 -2.44 -7.48
CA THR A 72 -0.72 -2.76 -7.23
C THR A 72 0.00 -1.59 -6.56
N TRP A 73 -0.26 -0.41 -7.05
CA TRP A 73 0.31 0.81 -6.50
C TRP A 73 -0.15 1.06 -5.07
N LEU A 74 -1.45 0.86 -4.81
CA LEU A 74 -2.01 1.01 -3.47
C LEU A 74 -1.35 0.03 -2.49
N HIS A 75 -1.16 -1.22 -2.92
CA HIS A 75 -0.51 -2.21 -2.08
C HIS A 75 0.94 -1.85 -1.79
N SER A 76 1.64 -1.24 -2.74
CA SER A 76 3.01 -0.82 -2.49
C SER A 76 3.08 0.34 -1.49
N ILE A 77 2.10 1.23 -1.50
CA ILE A 77 1.99 2.29 -0.50
C ILE A 77 1.82 1.66 0.89
N ALA A 78 0.90 0.71 1.00
CA ALA A 78 0.64 0.05 2.28
C ALA A 78 1.84 -0.75 2.76
N PHE A 79 2.54 -1.41 1.85
CA PHE A 79 3.72 -2.17 2.20
C PHE A 79 4.81 -1.26 2.78
N ASN A 80 5.02 -0.11 2.17
CA ASN A 80 5.97 0.86 2.69
C ASN A 80 5.59 1.36 4.08
N LYS A 81 4.30 1.53 4.33
CA LYS A 81 3.83 1.95 5.65
C LYS A 81 4.03 0.85 6.70
N CYS A 82 3.86 -0.40 6.30
CA CYS A 82 4.15 -1.52 7.19
C CYS A 82 5.63 -1.55 7.56
N ARG A 83 6.50 -1.28 6.59
CA ARG A 83 7.94 -1.21 6.86
C ARG A 83 8.26 -0.10 7.86
N MET A 84 7.67 1.05 7.65
CA MET A 84 7.87 2.18 8.56
C MET A 84 7.39 1.85 9.97
N TYR A 85 6.27 1.16 10.06
CA TYR A 85 5.74 0.73 11.34
C TYR A 85 6.74 -0.18 12.07
N PHE A 86 7.30 -1.15 11.37
CA PHE A 86 8.26 -2.05 11.99
C PHE A 86 9.54 -1.33 12.41
N ARG A 87 9.99 -0.40 11.63
CA ARG A 87 11.17 0.38 11.99
C ARG A 87 10.92 1.19 13.25
N GLN A 88 9.77 1.84 13.31
CA GLN A 88 9.44 2.65 14.47
C GLN A 88 9.22 1.79 15.70
N LYS A 89 8.54 0.68 15.55
CA LYS A 89 8.32 -0.25 16.65
C LYS A 89 9.65 -0.79 17.18
N GLY A 90 10.56 -1.07 16.28
CA GLY A 90 11.89 -1.49 16.65
C GLY A 90 12.56 -0.47 17.55
N ARG A 91 12.48 0.78 17.20
CA ARG A 91 13.07 1.85 18.01
C ARG A 91 12.40 1.99 19.37
N GLU A 92 11.06 1.87 19.39
CA GLU A 92 10.33 1.99 20.63
C GLU A 92 10.64 0.88 21.61
N ASP A 93 10.88 -0.31 21.10
CA ASP A 93 11.16 -1.46 21.93
C ASP A 93 12.61 -1.42 22.40
N ASN A 94 13.24 -0.33 22.16
CA ASN A 94 14.57 -0.07 22.63
C ASN A 94 15.54 -1.01 22.21
N ILE A 95 15.77 -1.05 21.23
CA ILE A 95 16.33 -1.86 20.66
C ILE A 95 17.66 -1.91 20.57
N SER A 96 18.07 -2.99 20.60
CA SER A 96 19.42 -3.36 20.55
C SER A 96 19.90 -3.18 19.14
N LEU A 97 21.17 -3.29 18.99
CA LEU A 97 21.80 -3.20 17.71
C LEU A 97 21.30 -4.25 16.75
N ASP A 98 20.84 -5.34 17.31
CA ASP A 98 20.33 -6.42 16.47
C ASP A 98 19.12 -5.98 15.70
N ASP A 99 18.33 -5.13 16.31
CA ASP A 99 17.13 -4.67 15.66
C ASP A 99 17.48 -3.69 14.56
N GLU A 100 18.53 -2.96 14.73
CA GLU A 100 18.98 -2.07 13.68
C GLU A 100 19.44 -2.88 12.49
N ASN A 101 20.12 -3.96 12.75
CA ASN A 101 20.57 -4.84 11.69
C ASN A 101 19.40 -5.47 10.98
N LEU A 102 18.39 -5.84 11.74
CA LEU A 102 17.19 -6.40 11.16
C LEU A 102 16.50 -5.39 10.28
N SER A 103 16.46 -4.16 10.73
CA SER A 103 15.84 -3.11 9.95
C SER A 103 16.58 -2.91 8.63
N GLU A 104 17.88 -3.00 8.66
CA GLU A 104 18.67 -2.86 7.46
C GLU A 104 18.43 -4.01 6.50
N ASP A 105 18.36 -5.21 7.03
CA ASP A 105 18.11 -6.39 6.21
C ASP A 105 16.74 -6.30 5.57
N ILE A 106 15.76 -5.94 6.35
CA ILE A 106 14.42 -5.77 5.84
C ILE A 106 14.41 -4.69 4.78
N HIS A 107 15.15 -3.64 5.05
CA HIS A 107 15.20 -2.53 4.12
C HIS A 107 15.82 -2.94 2.79
N ALA A 108 16.82 -3.78 2.84
CA ALA A 108 17.45 -4.26 1.64
C ALA A 108 16.51 -5.08 0.79
N ASP A 109 15.71 -5.89 1.44
CA ASP A 109 14.80 -6.73 0.70
C ASP A 109 13.67 -5.92 0.19
N ASP A 110 13.27 -5.02 0.96
CA ASP A 110 12.23 -4.21 0.75
C ASP A 110 12.39 -3.38 -0.33
N THR A 111 13.47 -3.30 -0.78
CA THR A 111 13.61 -2.41 -1.70
C THR A 111 12.64 -2.67 -2.64
N VAL A 112 11.77 -2.56 -2.17
CA VAL A 112 11.08 -1.74 -2.77
C VAL A 112 10.59 -2.15 -4.06
N MET A 113 9.57 -2.85 -4.00
CA MET A 113 8.87 -3.07 -5.19
C MET A 113 8.26 -1.78 -5.58
N LEU A 114 8.79 -1.19 -6.61
CA LEU A 114 8.13 -0.09 -7.25
C LEU A 114 6.84 -0.66 -7.82
N PRO A 115 5.83 0.15 -8.06
CA PRO A 115 4.57 -0.34 -8.60
C PRO A 115 4.72 -1.19 -9.84
N GLU A 116 5.64 -0.82 -10.71
CA GLU A 116 5.86 -1.59 -11.92
C GLU A 116 6.43 -2.97 -11.63
N ASP A 117 7.35 -3.04 -10.69
CA ASP A 117 7.97 -4.31 -10.33
C ASP A 117 6.97 -5.23 -9.65
N TYR A 118 6.11 -4.64 -8.83
CA TYR A 118 5.08 -5.40 -8.15
C TYR A 118 4.07 -5.95 -9.17
N ALA A 119 3.70 -5.14 -10.13
CA ALA A 119 2.77 -5.55 -11.17
C ALA A 119 3.36 -6.68 -11.99
N ARG A 120 4.64 -6.58 -12.30
CA ARG A 120 5.32 -7.62 -13.04
C ARG A 120 5.35 -8.93 -12.26
N SER A 121 5.61 -8.82 -10.97
CA SER A 121 5.64 -9.99 -10.10
C SER A 121 4.29 -10.68 -10.05
N LEU A 122 3.22 -9.93 -10.00
CA LEU A 122 1.88 -10.48 -9.99
C LEU A 122 1.53 -11.12 -11.34
N ASN A 123 1.98 -10.51 -12.41
CA ASN A 123 1.69 -11.00 -13.75
C ASN A 123 2.52 -12.23 -14.12
N ALA A 124 3.58 -12.46 -13.42
CA ALA A 124 4.42 -13.63 -13.66
C ALA A 124 3.81 -14.90 -13.09
N VAL A 125 2.77 -14.77 -12.32
CA VAL A 125 2.06 -15.89 -11.75
C VAL A 125 0.96 -16.38 -12.70
#